data_a7786372cbb9ff2106cff0d0e9b2ffb5
#
_entry.id   a7786372cbb9ff2106cff0d0e9b2ffb5
#
_cell.length_a   1.000
_cell.length_b   1.000
_cell.length_c   1.000
_cell.angle_alpha   90.00
_cell.angle_beta   90.00
_cell.angle_gamma   90.00
#
_symmetry.space_group_name_H-M   'P 1'
#
loop_
_entity.id
_entity.type
_entity.pdbx_description
1 polymer ?
#
loop_
_entity_poly.entity_id
_entity_poly.type
_entity_poly.pdbx_seq_one_letter_code
_entity_poly.pdbx_strand_id
1 'polypeptide(L)'
;MKKQLLLAVILSGGFFAAKAQKPDTARVLVHYKFTHVMDTANRAHPYTENMVLYVGKSAGAYRSYDGIAYKAQFKKAFAEAAAASPDGHPMINRRHVGSFTEYYQYPNEQKLLTKDQLLMNQYAIMSPMPAIDWKIRADTATFGGLHCQKATCHFKGRSYTAWFCPDLPVHTGPWKLNGLPGVIVDAYDSKNEVVFKFDGVEKAIPSPPKTETAAADLPPILRGLDDDMNLIAPPAGTIKTTQREFDKLKETMERDPQAFAQAIMAGS
;
A
#
# COMPACT_ATOMS: atom_id res chain seq x y z
N MET A 1 18.13 67.14 -8.31
CA MET A 1 18.04 66.30 -7.11
C MET A 1 16.93 65.29 -7.34
N LYS A 2 17.28 64.06 -7.81
CA LYS A 2 16.30 63.00 -8.07
C LYS A 2 16.25 62.06 -6.85
N LYS A 3 15.13 62.02 -6.13
CA LYS A 3 14.90 61.07 -5.03
C LYS A 3 14.56 59.71 -5.63
N GLN A 4 15.41 58.72 -5.44
CA GLN A 4 15.11 57.33 -5.73
C GLN A 4 14.36 56.76 -4.54
N LEU A 5 13.09 56.32 -4.77
CA LEU A 5 12.31 55.54 -3.84
C LEU A 5 12.73 54.05 -4.00
N LEU A 6 13.41 53.51 -3.02
CA LEU A 6 13.66 52.03 -2.92
C LEU A 6 12.38 51.38 -2.42
N LEU A 7 11.73 50.62 -3.28
CA LEU A 7 10.59 49.76 -2.92
C LEU A 7 11.16 48.42 -2.43
N ALA A 8 11.17 48.24 -1.12
CA ALA A 8 11.51 46.94 -0.51
C ALA A 8 10.32 45.97 -0.63
N VAL A 9 10.39 45.07 -1.57
CA VAL A 9 9.44 43.93 -1.66
C VAL A 9 9.81 42.92 -0.58
N ILE A 10 9.07 42.90 0.52
CA ILE A 10 9.15 41.86 1.54
C ILE A 10 8.49 40.61 0.94
N LEU A 11 9.31 39.67 0.45
CA LEU A 11 8.89 38.31 0.12
C LEU A 11 8.56 37.60 1.45
N SER A 12 7.33 37.62 1.90
CA SER A 12 6.85 36.74 2.95
C SER A 12 6.73 35.31 2.39
N GLY A 13 7.83 34.60 2.36
CA GLY A 13 7.86 33.16 2.11
C GLY A 13 7.12 32.45 3.23
N GLY A 14 5.83 32.16 3.02
CA GLY A 14 5.08 31.30 3.91
C GLY A 14 5.74 29.93 3.94
N PHE A 15 6.44 29.62 5.02
CA PHE A 15 6.83 28.25 5.33
C PHE A 15 5.55 27.42 5.53
N PHE A 16 5.08 26.78 4.48
CA PHE A 16 4.17 25.66 4.62
C PHE A 16 4.97 24.56 5.32
N ALA A 17 4.91 24.53 6.64
CA ALA A 17 5.35 23.37 7.40
C ALA A 17 4.51 22.18 6.93
N ALA A 18 5.08 21.34 6.06
CA ALA A 18 4.49 20.07 5.69
C ALA A 18 4.33 19.27 6.99
N LYS A 19 3.12 19.24 7.56
CA LYS A 19 2.83 18.38 8.70
C LYS A 19 3.15 16.95 8.25
N ALA A 20 4.20 16.39 8.84
CA ALA A 20 4.50 14.98 8.67
C ALA A 20 3.25 14.18 9.04
N GLN A 21 2.86 13.27 8.18
CA GLN A 21 1.72 12.37 8.39
C GLN A 21 1.93 11.64 9.71
N LYS A 22 1.00 11.80 10.66
CA LYS A 22 1.07 11.06 11.92
C LYS A 22 0.89 9.58 11.62
N PRO A 23 1.79 8.71 12.06
CA PRO A 23 1.60 7.27 11.95
C PRO A 23 0.28 6.85 12.62
N ASP A 24 -0.46 5.95 11.98
CA ASP A 24 -1.60 5.27 12.57
C ASP A 24 -1.23 3.80 12.83
N THR A 25 -1.97 3.12 13.67
CA THR A 25 -1.74 1.71 13.98
C THR A 25 -3.01 0.92 13.71
N ALA A 26 -2.87 -0.21 13.04
CA ALA A 26 -3.97 -1.10 12.76
C ALA A 26 -4.64 -1.59 14.04
N ARG A 27 -5.96 -1.64 14.02
CA ARG A 27 -6.85 -2.18 15.06
C ARG A 27 -7.57 -3.42 14.58
N VAL A 28 -7.84 -3.45 13.29
CA VAL A 28 -8.53 -4.54 12.61
C VAL A 28 -7.78 -4.85 11.31
N LEU A 29 -7.73 -6.13 10.97
CA LEU A 29 -7.27 -6.63 9.68
C LEU A 29 -8.46 -7.24 8.94
N VAL A 30 -8.62 -6.85 7.68
CA VAL A 30 -9.60 -7.46 6.78
C VAL A 30 -8.84 -8.19 5.70
N HIS A 31 -9.09 -9.48 5.57
CA HIS A 31 -8.46 -10.36 4.59
C HIS A 31 -9.30 -10.48 3.34
N TYR A 32 -8.61 -10.55 2.21
CA TYR A 32 -9.25 -10.68 0.90
C TYR A 32 -8.53 -11.74 0.07
N LYS A 33 -9.31 -12.49 -0.70
CA LYS A 33 -8.81 -13.19 -1.87
C LYS A 33 -8.98 -12.29 -3.07
N PHE A 34 -7.89 -11.73 -3.56
CA PHE A 34 -7.86 -10.91 -4.77
C PHE A 34 -7.80 -11.80 -6.00
N THR A 35 -8.60 -11.48 -7.02
CA THR A 35 -8.58 -12.16 -8.32
C THR A 35 -8.62 -11.11 -9.42
N HIS A 36 -7.75 -11.27 -10.43
CA HIS A 36 -7.72 -10.39 -11.60
C HIS A 36 -7.54 -11.21 -12.87
N VAL A 37 -8.54 -11.16 -13.74
CA VAL A 37 -8.48 -11.72 -15.10
C VAL A 37 -7.74 -10.70 -15.98
N MET A 38 -6.42 -10.83 -16.08
CA MET A 38 -5.58 -9.92 -16.88
C MET A 38 -5.72 -10.21 -18.38
N ASP A 39 -5.85 -11.48 -18.75
CA ASP A 39 -6.09 -11.92 -20.12
C ASP A 39 -7.53 -12.41 -20.26
N THR A 40 -8.38 -11.61 -20.90
CA THR A 40 -9.80 -11.96 -21.13
C THR A 40 -10.00 -13.07 -22.15
N ALA A 41 -8.99 -13.39 -22.97
CA ALA A 41 -9.01 -14.54 -23.87
C ALA A 41 -8.71 -15.85 -23.12
N ASN A 42 -8.01 -15.79 -21.99
CA ASN A 42 -7.65 -16.94 -21.14
C ASN A 42 -8.16 -16.77 -19.70
N ARG A 43 -9.47 -16.74 -19.53
CA ARG A 43 -10.11 -16.49 -18.22
C ARG A 43 -9.92 -17.61 -17.19
N ALA A 44 -9.49 -18.80 -17.63
CA ALA A 44 -9.30 -19.96 -16.76
C ALA A 44 -8.10 -19.82 -15.81
N HIS A 45 -7.16 -18.91 -16.10
CA HIS A 45 -5.95 -18.69 -15.33
C HIS A 45 -5.85 -17.23 -14.84
N PRO A 46 -6.74 -16.78 -13.94
CA PRO A 46 -6.65 -15.45 -13.39
C PRO A 46 -5.46 -15.34 -12.44
N TYR A 47 -4.92 -14.13 -12.32
CA TYR A 47 -4.03 -13.82 -11.21
C TYR A 47 -4.80 -13.88 -9.90
N THR A 48 -4.25 -14.55 -8.89
CA THR A 48 -4.84 -14.63 -7.55
C THR A 48 -3.78 -14.36 -6.48
N GLU A 49 -4.18 -13.65 -5.41
CA GLU A 49 -3.29 -13.30 -4.30
C GLU A 49 -4.12 -13.11 -3.02
N ASN A 50 -3.59 -13.56 -1.89
CA ASN A 50 -4.16 -13.23 -0.59
C ASN A 50 -3.65 -11.85 -0.18
N MET A 51 -4.60 -10.96 0.13
CA MET A 51 -4.34 -9.57 0.48
C MET A 51 -4.90 -9.27 1.86
N VAL A 52 -4.35 -8.24 2.50
CA VAL A 52 -4.83 -7.77 3.79
C VAL A 52 -4.93 -6.24 3.82
N LEU A 53 -6.03 -5.73 4.35
CA LEU A 53 -6.22 -4.32 4.66
C LEU A 53 -6.05 -4.12 6.17
N TYR A 54 -5.01 -3.40 6.55
CA TYR A 54 -4.79 -2.89 7.90
C TYR A 54 -5.66 -1.67 8.11
N VAL A 55 -6.57 -1.72 9.06
CA VAL A 55 -7.51 -0.64 9.37
C VAL A 55 -7.13 -0.01 10.70
N GLY A 56 -6.66 1.24 10.67
CA GLY A 56 -6.34 2.04 11.84
C GLY A 56 -7.54 2.84 12.35
N LYS A 57 -7.26 3.93 13.06
CA LYS A 57 -8.28 4.90 13.52
C LYS A 57 -8.74 5.82 12.38
N SER A 58 -7.84 6.22 11.52
CA SER A 58 -8.04 7.27 10.51
C SER A 58 -7.41 6.94 9.16
N ALA A 59 -6.69 5.83 9.06
CA ALA A 59 -5.97 5.41 7.85
C ALA A 59 -6.14 3.91 7.59
N GLY A 60 -5.85 3.50 6.35
CA GLY A 60 -5.79 2.09 5.96
C GLY A 60 -4.55 1.79 5.13
N ALA A 61 -4.03 0.55 5.20
CA ALA A 61 -2.95 0.07 4.35
C ALA A 61 -3.29 -1.29 3.75
N TYR A 62 -3.39 -1.36 2.43
CA TYR A 62 -3.69 -2.58 1.69
C TYR A 62 -2.41 -3.17 1.12
N ARG A 63 -2.09 -4.40 1.50
CA ARG A 63 -0.80 -5.05 1.23
C ARG A 63 -0.98 -6.53 0.88
N SER A 64 0.04 -7.12 0.25
CA SER A 64 0.13 -8.58 0.02
C SER A 64 0.26 -9.35 1.33
N TYR A 65 -0.72 -10.18 1.67
CA TYR A 65 -0.62 -11.11 2.80
C TYR A 65 0.37 -12.24 2.50
N ASP A 66 0.37 -12.76 1.27
CA ASP A 66 1.32 -13.80 0.84
C ASP A 66 2.77 -13.31 0.97
N GLY A 67 3.04 -12.04 0.60
CA GLY A 67 4.36 -11.44 0.78
C GLY A 67 4.77 -11.29 2.23
N ILE A 68 3.82 -10.93 3.11
CA ILE A 68 4.03 -10.81 4.56
C ILE A 68 4.31 -12.17 5.18
N ALA A 69 3.49 -13.16 4.88
CA ALA A 69 3.65 -14.54 5.39
C ALA A 69 5.00 -15.13 4.94
N TYR A 70 5.38 -14.92 3.68
CA TYR A 70 6.68 -15.36 3.18
C TYR A 70 7.85 -14.68 3.90
N LYS A 71 7.77 -13.36 4.15
CA LYS A 71 8.82 -12.65 4.91
C LYS A 71 9.02 -13.26 6.32
N ALA A 72 7.93 -13.54 7.02
CA ALA A 72 7.97 -14.15 8.34
C ALA A 72 8.60 -15.56 8.31
N GLN A 73 8.20 -16.39 7.34
CA GLN A 73 8.78 -17.73 7.14
C GLN A 73 10.26 -17.65 6.78
N PHE A 74 10.64 -16.74 5.88
CA PHE A 74 12.03 -16.54 5.48
C PHE A 74 12.92 -16.14 6.66
N LYS A 75 12.45 -15.20 7.51
CA LYS A 75 13.17 -14.78 8.71
C LYS A 75 13.43 -15.96 9.64
N LYS A 76 12.42 -16.80 9.87
CA LYS A 76 12.56 -18.02 10.70
C LYS A 76 13.56 -19.00 10.09
N ALA A 77 13.43 -19.32 8.82
CA ALA A 77 14.31 -20.24 8.10
C ALA A 77 15.77 -19.73 8.08
N PHE A 78 15.95 -18.40 7.91
CA PHE A 78 17.28 -17.80 7.96
C PHE A 78 17.91 -17.92 9.35
N ALA A 79 17.16 -17.67 10.43
CA ALA A 79 17.67 -17.80 11.79
C ALA A 79 18.06 -19.26 12.12
N GLU A 80 17.25 -20.22 11.71
CA GLU A 80 17.54 -21.65 11.89
C GLU A 80 18.80 -22.07 11.11
N ALA A 81 18.93 -21.63 9.86
CA ALA A 81 20.10 -21.94 9.04
C ALA A 81 21.37 -21.24 9.56
N ALA A 82 21.27 -20.00 10.07
CA ALA A 82 22.40 -19.30 10.68
C ALA A 82 22.91 -20.01 11.95
N ALA A 83 21.98 -20.51 12.78
CA ALA A 83 22.35 -21.29 13.96
C ALA A 83 23.02 -22.64 13.64
N ALA A 84 22.72 -23.21 12.47
CA ALA A 84 23.31 -24.47 12.00
C ALA A 84 24.61 -24.28 11.18
N SER A 85 24.92 -23.06 10.75
CA SER A 85 26.09 -22.74 9.93
C SER A 85 27.33 -22.56 10.83
N PRO A 86 28.47 -23.17 10.50
CA PRO A 86 29.70 -23.06 11.29
C PRO A 86 30.23 -21.62 11.42
N ASP A 87 29.98 -20.79 10.43
CA ASP A 87 30.40 -19.36 10.35
C ASP A 87 29.26 -18.36 10.58
N GLY A 88 28.04 -18.85 10.86
CA GLY A 88 26.85 -18.02 11.03
C GLY A 88 26.35 -17.34 9.75
N HIS A 89 26.89 -17.70 8.57
CA HIS A 89 26.53 -17.12 7.27
C HIS A 89 25.81 -18.14 6.36
N PRO A 90 24.48 -18.33 6.53
CA PRO A 90 23.76 -19.30 5.73
C PRO A 90 23.60 -18.84 4.28
N MET A 91 23.77 -19.75 3.33
CA MET A 91 23.48 -19.53 1.92
C MET A 91 22.00 -19.80 1.65
N ILE A 92 21.14 -18.79 1.84
CA ILE A 92 19.71 -18.87 1.55
C ILE A 92 19.34 -17.84 0.49
N ASN A 93 18.68 -18.29 -0.58
CA ASN A 93 18.15 -17.40 -1.62
C ASN A 93 16.79 -16.85 -1.22
N ARG A 94 16.69 -15.53 -1.13
CA ARG A 94 15.43 -14.82 -0.97
C ARG A 94 14.78 -14.62 -2.34
N ARG A 95 13.53 -15.06 -2.48
CA ARG A 95 12.69 -14.77 -3.64
C ARG A 95 11.66 -13.71 -3.28
N HIS A 96 11.09 -13.07 -4.28
CA HIS A 96 9.92 -12.24 -4.09
C HIS A 96 8.65 -13.08 -4.15
N VAL A 97 7.72 -12.81 -3.22
CA VAL A 97 6.38 -13.44 -3.19
C VAL A 97 5.36 -12.32 -2.99
N GLY A 98 4.28 -12.37 -3.75
CA GLY A 98 3.20 -11.40 -3.70
C GLY A 98 3.47 -10.11 -4.50
N SER A 99 2.54 -9.18 -4.44
CA SER A 99 2.62 -7.88 -5.09
C SER A 99 3.62 -6.95 -4.39
N PHE A 100 4.41 -6.19 -5.18
CA PHE A 100 5.24 -5.10 -4.65
C PHE A 100 4.42 -3.87 -4.29
N THR A 101 3.24 -3.73 -4.90
CA THR A 101 2.43 -2.53 -4.76
C THR A 101 1.62 -2.56 -3.47
N GLU A 102 1.79 -1.53 -2.66
CA GLU A 102 1.03 -1.32 -1.44
C GLU A 102 0.27 0.02 -1.53
N TYR A 103 -0.91 0.09 -0.94
CA TYR A 103 -1.76 1.29 -0.96
C TYR A 103 -2.03 1.77 0.45
N TYR A 104 -1.69 3.02 0.73
CA TYR A 104 -1.94 3.68 2.02
C TYR A 104 -2.96 4.78 1.80
N GLN A 105 -4.10 4.64 2.43
CA GLN A 105 -5.23 5.56 2.31
C GLN A 105 -5.34 6.43 3.56
N TYR A 106 -5.39 7.74 3.37
CA TYR A 106 -5.55 8.75 4.41
C TYR A 106 -6.81 9.57 4.13
N PRO A 107 -8.01 9.05 4.46
CA PRO A 107 -9.29 9.67 4.09
C PRO A 107 -9.43 11.11 4.58
N ASN A 108 -9.02 11.39 5.83
CA ASN A 108 -9.12 12.72 6.43
C ASN A 108 -8.22 13.76 5.74
N GLU A 109 -7.17 13.34 5.07
CA GLU A 109 -6.24 14.19 4.35
C GLU A 109 -6.50 14.18 2.84
N GLN A 110 -7.46 13.37 2.37
CA GLN A 110 -7.74 13.13 0.96
C GLN A 110 -6.48 12.72 0.17
N LYS A 111 -5.62 11.91 0.80
CA LYS A 111 -4.34 11.47 0.23
C LYS A 111 -4.29 9.96 0.08
N LEU A 112 -3.76 9.54 -1.05
CA LEU A 112 -3.39 8.16 -1.36
C LEU A 112 -1.88 8.11 -1.59
N LEU A 113 -1.19 7.26 -0.85
CA LEU A 113 0.20 6.91 -1.14
C LEU A 113 0.22 5.50 -1.72
N THR A 114 0.81 5.36 -2.90
CA THR A 114 1.10 4.05 -3.50
C THR A 114 2.59 3.80 -3.37
N LYS A 115 2.97 2.72 -2.67
CA LYS A 115 4.33 2.20 -2.72
C LYS A 115 4.41 1.26 -3.90
N ASP A 116 5.39 1.44 -4.75
CA ASP A 116 5.65 0.56 -5.89
C ASP A 116 7.16 0.39 -6.09
N GLN A 117 7.55 -0.60 -6.88
CA GLN A 117 8.95 -0.90 -7.17
C GLN A 117 9.22 -0.79 -8.67
N LEU A 118 10.34 -0.17 -9.01
CA LEU A 118 10.85 -0.13 -10.36
C LEU A 118 12.33 -0.51 -10.34
N LEU A 119 12.67 -1.67 -10.92
CA LEU A 119 13.96 -2.34 -10.76
C LEU A 119 14.30 -2.56 -9.27
N MET A 120 15.42 -1.98 -8.80
CA MET A 120 15.90 -2.10 -7.42
C MET A 120 15.35 -1.01 -6.49
N ASN A 121 14.74 0.04 -7.04
CA ASN A 121 14.28 1.19 -6.27
C ASN A 121 12.82 1.08 -5.88
N GLN A 122 12.52 1.46 -4.64
CA GLN A 122 11.15 1.58 -4.13
C GLN A 122 10.70 3.05 -4.14
N TYR A 123 9.51 3.29 -4.62
CA TYR A 123 8.93 4.62 -4.77
C TYR A 123 7.71 4.79 -3.90
N ALA A 124 7.58 5.96 -3.28
CA ALA A 124 6.39 6.42 -2.58
C ALA A 124 5.70 7.48 -3.44
N ILE A 125 4.66 7.08 -4.11
CA ILE A 125 3.91 7.88 -5.10
C ILE A 125 2.74 8.53 -4.38
N MET A 126 2.80 9.86 -4.23
CA MET A 126 1.73 10.63 -3.60
C MET A 126 0.73 11.09 -4.64
N SER A 127 -0.56 10.89 -4.36
CA SER A 127 -1.66 11.35 -5.19
C SER A 127 -2.86 11.76 -4.34
N PRO A 128 -3.79 12.59 -4.85
CA PRO A 128 -5.10 12.75 -4.24
C PRO A 128 -5.83 11.41 -4.16
N MET A 129 -6.64 11.22 -3.14
CA MET A 129 -7.58 10.08 -3.13
C MET A 129 -8.57 10.24 -4.30
N PRO A 130 -8.86 9.15 -5.03
CA PRO A 130 -9.84 9.23 -6.09
C PRO A 130 -11.24 9.51 -5.52
N ALA A 131 -11.93 10.48 -6.08
CA ALA A 131 -13.35 10.69 -5.82
C ALA A 131 -14.15 9.59 -6.55
N ILE A 132 -14.97 8.86 -5.81
CA ILE A 132 -15.81 7.78 -6.34
C ILE A 132 -17.27 8.12 -6.05
N ASP A 133 -18.09 8.20 -7.08
CA ASP A 133 -19.52 8.46 -6.95
C ASP A 133 -20.26 7.15 -6.63
N TRP A 134 -20.40 6.87 -5.33
CA TRP A 134 -21.09 5.70 -4.83
C TRP A 134 -22.58 5.90 -4.75
N LYS A 135 -23.34 4.91 -5.23
CA LYS A 135 -24.79 4.78 -5.05
C LYS A 135 -25.05 3.71 -4.01
N ILE A 136 -25.34 4.13 -2.78
CA ILE A 136 -25.69 3.22 -1.68
C ILE A 136 -27.06 2.60 -1.95
N ARG A 137 -27.19 1.30 -1.67
CA ARG A 137 -28.39 0.48 -1.90
C ARG A 137 -29.00 0.07 -0.56
N ALA A 138 -30.24 -0.37 -0.60
CA ALA A 138 -30.93 -0.89 0.59
C ALA A 138 -30.50 -2.32 0.99
N ASP A 139 -29.85 -3.04 0.07
CA ASP A 139 -29.39 -4.40 0.32
C ASP A 139 -28.37 -4.42 1.47
N THR A 140 -28.53 -5.36 2.39
CA THR A 140 -27.65 -5.63 3.53
C THR A 140 -27.16 -7.06 3.53
N ALA A 141 -26.00 -7.31 4.14
CA ALA A 141 -25.43 -8.65 4.32
C ALA A 141 -24.51 -8.65 5.56
N THR A 142 -24.18 -9.85 6.03
CA THR A 142 -23.23 -10.01 7.15
C THR A 142 -21.95 -10.68 6.66
N PHE A 143 -20.81 -10.07 6.98
CA PHE A 143 -19.47 -10.58 6.66
C PHE A 143 -18.66 -10.70 7.95
N GLY A 144 -18.29 -11.94 8.33
CA GLY A 144 -17.50 -12.16 9.56
C GLY A 144 -18.11 -11.56 10.83
N GLY A 145 -19.45 -11.50 10.92
CA GLY A 145 -20.18 -10.89 12.02
C GLY A 145 -20.40 -9.37 11.91
N LEU A 146 -19.84 -8.72 10.88
CA LEU A 146 -20.05 -7.29 10.60
C LEU A 146 -21.31 -7.06 9.77
N HIS A 147 -22.10 -6.05 10.15
CA HIS A 147 -23.28 -5.65 9.36
C HIS A 147 -22.84 -4.73 8.24
N CYS A 148 -23.10 -5.12 7.01
CA CYS A 148 -22.61 -4.39 5.84
C CYS A 148 -23.76 -4.03 4.90
N GLN A 149 -23.57 -2.95 4.16
CA GLN A 149 -24.52 -2.43 3.18
C GLN A 149 -23.87 -2.39 1.79
N LYS A 150 -24.69 -2.59 0.78
CA LYS A 150 -24.26 -2.61 -0.62
C LYS A 150 -24.16 -1.20 -1.19
N ALA A 151 -23.16 -0.98 -2.02
CA ALA A 151 -23.04 0.20 -2.86
C ALA A 151 -22.57 -0.17 -4.26
N THR A 152 -22.86 0.70 -5.25
CA THR A 152 -22.44 0.52 -6.64
C THR A 152 -21.81 1.80 -7.16
N CYS A 153 -20.82 1.70 -8.05
CA CYS A 153 -20.22 2.84 -8.73
C CYS A 153 -19.72 2.46 -10.12
N HIS A 154 -19.36 3.51 -10.90
CA HIS A 154 -18.49 3.34 -12.07
C HIS A 154 -17.14 3.96 -11.76
N PHE A 155 -16.06 3.19 -11.84
CA PHE A 155 -14.73 3.64 -11.50
C PHE A 155 -13.67 2.99 -12.39
N LYS A 156 -12.77 3.79 -12.97
CA LYS A 156 -11.70 3.33 -13.86
C LYS A 156 -12.17 2.38 -14.97
N GLY A 157 -13.26 2.74 -15.64
CA GLY A 157 -13.83 2.01 -16.78
C GLY A 157 -14.58 0.72 -16.41
N ARG A 158 -14.84 0.46 -15.12
CA ARG A 158 -15.58 -0.71 -14.63
C ARG A 158 -16.73 -0.31 -13.73
N SER A 159 -17.82 -1.06 -13.78
CA SER A 159 -18.93 -0.94 -12.83
C SER A 159 -18.68 -1.88 -11.66
N TYR A 160 -18.52 -1.32 -10.46
CA TYR A 160 -18.27 -2.08 -9.24
C TYR A 160 -19.53 -2.22 -8.39
N THR A 161 -19.64 -3.38 -7.75
CA THR A 161 -20.45 -3.61 -6.56
C THR A 161 -19.51 -3.74 -5.38
N ALA A 162 -19.81 -3.06 -4.26
CA ALA A 162 -19.06 -3.14 -3.03
C ALA A 162 -19.98 -3.34 -1.83
N TRP A 163 -19.47 -4.04 -0.82
CA TRP A 163 -20.08 -4.18 0.50
C TRP A 163 -19.20 -3.45 1.51
N PHE A 164 -19.75 -2.46 2.17
CA PHE A 164 -19.06 -1.68 3.20
C PHE A 164 -19.74 -1.86 4.56
N CYS A 165 -18.96 -1.83 5.62
CA CYS A 165 -19.43 -2.11 6.98
C CYS A 165 -19.30 -0.85 7.85
N PRO A 166 -20.42 -0.18 8.20
CA PRO A 166 -20.42 0.97 9.11
C PRO A 166 -19.91 0.65 10.51
N ASP A 167 -19.92 -0.62 10.93
CA ASP A 167 -19.33 -1.09 12.21
C ASP A 167 -17.83 -0.77 12.29
N LEU A 168 -17.17 -0.56 11.15
CA LEU A 168 -15.79 -0.11 11.01
C LEU A 168 -15.77 1.27 10.35
N PRO A 169 -15.92 2.39 11.10
CA PRO A 169 -16.20 3.70 10.53
C PRO A 169 -14.95 4.41 9.96
N VAL A 170 -14.17 3.70 9.16
CA VAL A 170 -13.01 4.24 8.43
C VAL A 170 -13.30 4.12 6.94
N HIS A 171 -13.21 5.23 6.21
CA HIS A 171 -13.61 5.34 4.79
C HIS A 171 -12.54 4.76 3.85
N THR A 172 -12.11 3.53 4.09
CA THR A 172 -11.04 2.84 3.37
C THR A 172 -11.52 1.51 2.80
N GLY A 173 -10.73 0.93 1.90
CA GLY A 173 -11.04 -0.35 1.26
C GLY A 173 -9.84 -0.92 0.52
N PRO A 174 -10.03 -2.04 -0.21
CA PRO A 174 -8.95 -2.65 -0.99
C PRO A 174 -8.56 -1.77 -2.17
N TRP A 175 -7.26 -1.84 -2.54
CA TRP A 175 -6.69 -1.10 -3.67
C TRP A 175 -6.93 0.42 -3.55
N LYS A 176 -7.66 1.01 -4.47
CA LYS A 176 -8.01 2.45 -4.53
C LYS A 176 -9.49 2.70 -4.21
N LEU A 177 -10.25 1.66 -3.84
CA LEU A 177 -11.64 1.80 -3.44
C LEU A 177 -11.72 2.44 -2.07
N ASN A 178 -12.53 3.51 -1.95
CA ASN A 178 -12.61 4.33 -0.74
C ASN A 178 -13.89 5.17 -0.73
N GLY A 179 -14.15 5.91 0.34
CA GLY A 179 -15.16 6.98 0.39
C GLY A 179 -16.54 6.55 0.85
N LEU A 180 -16.80 5.25 1.06
CA LEU A 180 -18.03 4.77 1.69
C LEU A 180 -18.00 5.02 3.21
N PRO A 181 -19.16 5.17 3.89
CA PRO A 181 -19.21 5.41 5.33
C PRO A 181 -18.94 4.13 6.14
N GLY A 182 -17.77 3.52 5.93
CA GLY A 182 -17.29 2.30 6.54
C GLY A 182 -16.29 1.58 5.65
N VAL A 183 -15.61 0.58 6.23
CA VAL A 183 -14.62 -0.22 5.50
C VAL A 183 -15.29 -1.05 4.42
N ILE A 184 -14.74 -1.01 3.20
CA ILE A 184 -15.17 -1.87 2.11
C ILE A 184 -14.54 -3.25 2.31
N VAL A 185 -15.34 -4.25 2.62
CA VAL A 185 -14.87 -5.61 2.94
C VAL A 185 -14.98 -6.60 1.79
N ASP A 186 -15.84 -6.34 0.80
CA ASP A 186 -15.99 -7.18 -0.39
C ASP A 186 -16.27 -6.26 -1.58
N ALA A 187 -15.66 -6.49 -2.73
CA ALA A 187 -15.96 -5.74 -3.94
C ALA A 187 -15.64 -6.54 -5.19
N TYR A 188 -16.41 -6.33 -6.25
CA TYR A 188 -16.19 -6.98 -7.55
C TYR A 188 -16.74 -6.12 -8.68
N ASP A 189 -16.15 -6.25 -9.85
CA ASP A 189 -16.69 -5.61 -11.05
C ASP A 189 -17.81 -6.46 -11.68
N SER A 190 -18.59 -5.84 -12.56
CA SER A 190 -19.77 -6.47 -13.19
C SER A 190 -19.46 -7.72 -14.03
N LYS A 191 -18.18 -7.93 -14.40
CA LYS A 191 -17.71 -9.07 -15.19
C LYS A 191 -17.00 -10.13 -14.34
N ASN A 192 -16.83 -9.89 -13.03
CA ASN A 192 -15.99 -10.68 -12.13
C ASN A 192 -14.55 -10.84 -12.64
N GLU A 193 -14.03 -9.82 -13.33
CA GLU A 193 -12.65 -9.77 -13.80
C GLU A 193 -11.70 -9.21 -12.73
N VAL A 194 -12.22 -8.33 -11.87
CA VAL A 194 -11.52 -7.79 -10.71
C VAL A 194 -12.38 -8.04 -9.48
N VAL A 195 -11.90 -8.89 -8.59
CA VAL A 195 -12.62 -9.32 -7.39
C VAL A 195 -11.75 -9.18 -6.16
N PHE A 196 -12.27 -8.51 -5.15
CA PHE A 196 -11.72 -8.42 -3.79
C PHE A 196 -12.67 -9.17 -2.87
N LYS A 197 -12.57 -10.49 -2.85
CA LYS A 197 -13.48 -11.36 -2.09
C LYS A 197 -13.10 -11.35 -0.61
N PHE A 198 -14.08 -11.04 0.26
CA PHE A 198 -13.91 -11.17 1.70
C PHE A 198 -13.48 -12.59 2.09
N ASP A 199 -12.42 -12.69 2.89
CA ASP A 199 -11.85 -13.95 3.37
C ASP A 199 -11.77 -14.02 4.90
N GLY A 200 -11.95 -12.90 5.60
CA GLY A 200 -11.99 -12.88 7.06
C GLY A 200 -11.73 -11.51 7.66
N VAL A 201 -11.98 -11.40 8.95
CA VAL A 201 -11.70 -10.21 9.76
C VAL A 201 -11.15 -10.63 11.11
N GLU A 202 -10.11 -9.95 11.59
CA GLU A 202 -9.52 -10.20 12.90
C GLU A 202 -9.07 -8.90 13.57
N LYS A 203 -8.89 -8.94 14.88
CA LYS A 203 -8.27 -7.84 15.64
C LYS A 203 -6.77 -7.85 15.40
N ALA A 204 -6.20 -6.68 15.15
CA ALA A 204 -4.76 -6.55 15.06
C ALA A 204 -4.11 -6.86 16.42
N ILE A 205 -3.11 -7.74 16.42
CA ILE A 205 -2.31 -8.03 17.62
C ILE A 205 -1.25 -6.93 17.72
N PRO A 206 -1.18 -6.17 18.84
CA PRO A 206 -0.17 -5.13 18.99
C PRO A 206 1.23 -5.69 18.81
N SER A 207 2.03 -5.04 17.95
CA SER A 207 3.43 -5.38 17.82
C SER A 207 4.20 -4.98 19.09
N PRO A 208 5.17 -5.78 19.54
CA PRO A 208 6.04 -5.37 20.65
C PRO A 208 6.80 -4.09 20.26
N PRO A 209 7.08 -3.19 21.21
CA PRO A 209 7.85 -2.00 20.92
C PRO A 209 9.22 -2.37 20.34
N LYS A 210 9.59 -1.72 19.23
CA LYS A 210 10.93 -1.87 18.63
C LYS A 210 11.97 -1.31 19.59
N THR A 211 12.98 -2.08 19.92
CA THR A 211 14.24 -1.58 20.48
C THR A 211 15.05 -1.01 19.30
N GLU A 212 15.41 0.28 19.35
CA GLU A 212 16.12 0.98 18.26
C GLU A 212 17.47 0.35 17.87
N THR A 213 18.07 -0.42 18.77
CA THR A 213 19.34 -1.13 18.59
C THR A 213 19.27 -2.33 17.64
N ALA A 214 18.10 -2.90 17.39
CA ALA A 214 17.98 -4.16 16.64
C ALA A 214 18.06 -4.01 15.11
N ALA A 215 17.73 -2.85 14.55
CA ALA A 215 17.61 -2.69 13.09
C ALA A 215 18.95 -2.44 12.38
N ALA A 216 19.92 -1.81 13.05
CA ALA A 216 21.23 -1.48 12.47
C ALA A 216 22.15 -2.70 12.33
N ASP A 217 22.01 -3.67 13.24
CA ASP A 217 22.87 -4.85 13.32
C ASP A 217 22.38 -6.03 12.47
N LEU A 218 21.21 -5.91 11.82
CA LEU A 218 20.68 -6.98 10.98
C LEU A 218 21.47 -7.09 9.66
N PRO A 219 21.81 -8.32 9.24
CA PRO A 219 22.34 -8.57 7.91
C PRO A 219 21.48 -7.89 6.83
N PRO A 220 22.07 -7.35 5.74
CA PRO A 220 21.33 -6.65 4.69
C PRO A 220 20.14 -7.44 4.15
N ILE A 221 20.25 -8.76 4.05
CA ILE A 221 19.19 -9.68 3.59
C ILE A 221 17.95 -9.69 4.50
N LEU A 222 18.11 -9.34 5.79
CA LEU A 222 17.02 -9.31 6.78
C LEU A 222 16.44 -7.91 6.97
N ARG A 223 17.03 -6.87 6.39
CA ARG A 223 16.51 -5.50 6.52
C ARG A 223 15.11 -5.39 5.95
N GLY A 224 14.24 -4.64 6.63
CA GLY A 224 12.82 -4.50 6.29
C GLY A 224 11.94 -5.73 6.57
N LEU A 225 12.50 -6.79 7.20
CA LEU A 225 11.71 -7.91 7.71
C LEU A 225 11.18 -7.66 9.13
N ASP A 226 11.75 -6.69 9.85
CA ASP A 226 11.35 -6.31 11.21
C ASP A 226 10.42 -5.09 11.26
N ASP A 227 9.89 -4.67 10.12
CA ASP A 227 8.93 -3.58 10.10
C ASP A 227 7.71 -3.94 10.93
N ASP A 228 7.23 -2.96 11.73
CA ASP A 228 5.97 -3.12 12.43
C ASP A 228 4.83 -3.26 11.42
N MET A 229 4.34 -4.47 11.27
CA MET A 229 3.33 -4.79 10.27
C MET A 229 2.02 -4.05 10.52
N ASN A 230 1.73 -3.67 11.77
CA ASN A 230 0.53 -2.92 12.13
C ASN A 230 0.69 -1.41 11.91
N LEU A 231 1.90 -0.93 11.66
CA LEU A 231 2.16 0.48 11.42
C LEU A 231 1.60 0.90 10.06
N ILE A 232 0.71 1.88 10.06
CA ILE A 232 0.16 2.53 8.87
C ILE A 232 0.88 3.87 8.73
N ALA A 233 2.04 3.84 8.09
CA ALA A 233 2.89 5.00 7.87
C ALA A 233 3.54 4.92 6.48
N PRO A 234 3.96 6.05 5.90
CA PRO A 234 4.76 6.03 4.68
C PRO A 234 5.98 5.12 4.85
N PRO A 235 6.24 4.20 3.91
CA PRO A 235 7.35 3.26 4.03
C PRO A 235 8.70 4.00 4.01
N ALA A 236 9.60 3.61 4.91
CA ALA A 236 10.95 4.16 4.97
C ALA A 236 11.80 3.71 3.76
N GLY A 237 12.84 4.50 3.43
CA GLY A 237 13.78 4.15 2.36
C GLY A 237 13.20 4.22 0.94
N THR A 238 12.05 4.88 0.76
CA THR A 238 11.43 5.06 -0.56
C THR A 238 11.76 6.42 -1.17
N ILE A 239 11.88 6.47 -2.48
CA ILE A 239 12.01 7.71 -3.26
C ILE A 239 10.62 8.33 -3.40
N LYS A 240 10.45 9.55 -2.85
CA LYS A 240 9.18 10.27 -2.96
C LYS A 240 9.03 10.81 -4.39
N THR A 241 7.87 10.57 -4.99
CA THR A 241 7.58 11.01 -6.35
C THR A 241 6.08 11.26 -6.55
N THR A 242 5.74 11.88 -7.67
CA THR A 242 4.35 12.04 -8.13
C THR A 242 3.97 10.93 -9.10
N GLN A 243 2.66 10.70 -9.29
CA GLN A 243 2.19 9.70 -10.27
C GLN A 243 2.74 10.01 -11.68
N ARG A 244 2.73 11.28 -12.09
CA ARG A 244 3.24 11.71 -13.41
C ARG A 244 4.73 11.40 -13.62
N GLU A 245 5.54 11.65 -12.60
CA GLU A 245 6.99 11.37 -12.66
C GLU A 245 7.24 9.87 -12.71
N PHE A 246 6.52 9.09 -11.91
CA PHE A 246 6.64 7.63 -11.90
C PHE A 246 6.20 7.00 -13.22
N ASP A 247 5.11 7.47 -13.83
CA ASP A 247 4.64 7.00 -15.14
C ASP A 247 5.69 7.30 -16.22
N LYS A 248 6.30 8.49 -16.18
CA LYS A 248 7.40 8.85 -17.09
C LYS A 248 8.63 7.96 -16.92
N LEU A 249 8.95 7.56 -15.67
CA LEU A 249 10.04 6.61 -15.39
C LEU A 249 9.72 5.24 -16.00
N LYS A 250 8.49 4.74 -15.85
CA LYS A 250 8.04 3.48 -16.46
C LYS A 250 8.15 3.51 -17.99
N GLU A 251 7.63 4.56 -18.62
CA GLU A 251 7.73 4.74 -20.09
C GLU A 251 9.19 4.77 -20.55
N THR A 252 10.08 5.41 -19.81
CA THR A 252 11.52 5.45 -20.14
C THR A 252 12.14 4.07 -20.02
N MET A 253 11.81 3.32 -18.97
CA MET A 253 12.28 1.95 -18.79
C MET A 253 11.78 1.01 -19.88
N GLU A 254 10.51 1.12 -20.29
CA GLU A 254 9.92 0.29 -21.34
C GLU A 254 10.57 0.58 -22.72
N ARG A 255 10.94 1.86 -22.98
CA ARG A 255 11.56 2.28 -24.23
C ARG A 255 13.02 1.84 -24.35
N ASP A 256 13.79 1.99 -23.27
CA ASP A 256 15.22 1.63 -23.23
C ASP A 256 15.61 1.10 -21.83
N PRO A 257 15.38 -0.20 -21.57
CA PRO A 257 15.68 -0.80 -20.27
C PRO A 257 17.15 -0.73 -19.86
N GLN A 258 18.08 -0.78 -20.85
CA GLN A 258 19.51 -0.78 -20.56
C GLN A 258 20.01 0.61 -20.16
N ALA A 259 19.65 1.64 -20.93
CA ALA A 259 20.01 3.02 -20.59
C ALA A 259 19.36 3.44 -19.28
N PHE A 260 18.13 3.02 -19.00
CA PHE A 260 17.44 3.29 -17.74
C PHE A 260 18.17 2.65 -16.55
N ALA A 261 18.58 1.39 -16.63
CA ALA A 261 19.31 0.71 -15.57
C ALA A 261 20.66 1.38 -15.28
N GLN A 262 21.40 1.79 -16.33
CA GLN A 262 22.67 2.53 -16.17
C GLN A 262 22.45 3.88 -15.49
N ALA A 263 21.42 4.64 -15.85
CA ALA A 263 21.11 5.93 -15.25
C ALA A 263 20.75 5.80 -13.74
N ILE A 264 20.01 4.77 -13.36
CA ILE A 264 19.69 4.50 -11.94
C ILE A 264 20.94 4.15 -11.15
N MET A 265 21.85 3.32 -11.69
CA MET A 265 23.10 2.94 -11.02
C MET A 265 24.10 4.09 -10.91
N ALA A 266 24.09 5.04 -11.84
CA ALA A 266 24.97 6.22 -11.80
C ALA A 266 24.47 7.32 -10.86
N GLY A 267 23.18 7.33 -10.49
CA GLY A 267 22.57 8.32 -9.61
C GLY A 267 22.42 7.89 -8.15
N SER A 268 22.80 6.66 -7.81
CA SER A 268 22.86 6.10 -6.47
C SER A 268 24.28 6.16 -5.90
#